data_d0234b6e967b19bc51c705605a7faa8f
#
_entry.id   d0234b6e967b19bc51c705605a7faa8f
#
_cell.length_a   1.000
_cell.length_b   1.000
_cell.length_c   1.000
_cell.angle_alpha   90.00
_cell.angle_beta   90.00
_cell.angle_gamma   90.00
#
_symmetry.space_group_name_H-M   'P 1'
#
loop_
_entity.id
_entity.type
_entity.pdbx_description
1 polymer ?
#
loop_
_entity_poly.entity_id
_entity_poly.type
_entity_poly.pdbx_seq_one_letter_code
_entity_poly.pdbx_strand_id
1 'polypeptide(L)'
;MKYNEFINLLSEARMSKYKNVSGGNKVRTVQLYHHNLKLSQRMFGVIGMFEVILRNAIYNHYKEKFSDAEWIVEQASADKLLEHEANEIIRVKNDFIRRGVYSPDKMVASFSFGFWTYFFTRRNYKVGGKTLLQIFPNRRKGLRQTDVYNDLTMIRELRNRIAHHEPICFDSKRSLSTEYVRHLYSLTRTYIEYMGYCVILML
;
A
#
# COMPACT_ATOMS: atom_id res chain seq x y z
N MET A 1 11.03 25.19 21.80
CA MET A 1 9.79 25.67 21.12
C MET A 1 8.64 25.64 22.13
N LYS A 2 7.91 26.74 22.25
CA LYS A 2 6.74 26.82 23.14
C LYS A 2 5.57 26.06 22.56
N TYR A 3 4.65 25.56 23.41
CA TYR A 3 3.50 24.75 22.97
C TYR A 3 2.63 25.46 21.91
N ASN A 4 2.35 26.75 22.09
CA ASN A 4 1.52 27.49 21.13
C ASN A 4 2.19 27.64 19.78
N GLU A 5 3.50 27.79 19.73
CA GLU A 5 4.29 27.80 18.46
C GLU A 5 4.18 26.45 17.76
N PHE A 6 4.29 25.35 18.52
CA PHE A 6 4.14 23.98 18.00
C PHE A 6 2.74 23.77 17.39
N ILE A 7 1.68 24.20 18.07
CA ILE A 7 0.31 24.08 17.57
C ILE A 7 0.12 24.93 16.30
N ASN A 8 0.64 26.15 16.27
CA ASN A 8 0.53 27.03 15.10
C ASN A 8 1.24 26.43 13.86
N LEU A 9 2.40 25.80 14.04
CA LEU A 9 3.13 25.14 12.96
C LEU A 9 2.39 23.94 12.36
N LEU A 10 1.67 23.17 13.20
CA LEU A 10 0.99 21.94 12.77
C LEU A 10 -0.50 22.15 12.46
N SER A 11 -1.06 23.27 12.80
CA SER A 11 -2.48 23.69 12.82
C SER A 11 -3.30 23.07 13.95
N GLU A 12 -4.25 23.86 14.47
CA GLU A 12 -5.25 23.41 15.48
C GLU A 12 -6.09 22.24 14.98
N ALA A 13 -6.48 22.24 13.70
CA ALA A 13 -7.28 21.19 13.09
C ALA A 13 -6.56 19.84 13.18
N ARG A 14 -5.26 19.78 12.87
CA ARG A 14 -4.44 18.57 12.94
C ARG A 14 -4.27 18.09 14.38
N MET A 15 -4.08 19.02 15.32
CA MET A 15 -3.78 18.72 16.72
C MET A 15 -5.04 18.45 17.58
N SER A 16 -6.22 18.77 17.08
CA SER A 16 -7.49 18.69 17.83
C SER A 16 -7.76 17.29 18.41
N LYS A 17 -7.55 16.22 17.63
CA LYS A 17 -7.76 14.83 18.09
C LYS A 17 -6.85 14.48 19.27
N TYR A 18 -5.57 14.85 19.19
CA TYR A 18 -4.58 14.59 20.25
C TYR A 18 -4.91 15.41 21.51
N LYS A 19 -5.31 16.65 21.33
CA LYS A 19 -5.71 17.57 22.41
C LYS A 19 -6.93 17.06 23.16
N ASN A 20 -7.95 16.56 22.44
CA ASN A 20 -9.15 15.99 23.03
C ASN A 20 -8.84 14.74 23.87
N VAL A 21 -8.08 13.79 23.32
CA VAL A 21 -7.74 12.54 24.01
C VAL A 21 -6.80 12.76 25.19
N SER A 22 -5.96 13.82 25.15
CA SER A 22 -5.10 14.18 26.29
C SER A 22 -5.82 14.96 27.39
N GLY A 23 -7.12 15.27 27.23
CA GLY A 23 -7.86 16.14 28.16
C GLY A 23 -7.29 17.57 28.22
N GLY A 24 -6.74 18.07 27.12
CA GLY A 24 -6.11 19.38 27.04
C GLY A 24 -4.70 19.48 27.66
N ASN A 25 -4.16 18.39 28.18
CA ASN A 25 -2.79 18.37 28.74
C ASN A 25 -1.76 18.57 27.63
N LYS A 26 -1.06 19.70 27.68
CA LYS A 26 -0.11 20.15 26.64
C LYS A 26 1.02 19.14 26.38
N VAL A 27 1.64 18.63 27.43
CA VAL A 27 2.75 17.67 27.34
C VAL A 27 2.27 16.37 26.72
N ARG A 28 1.16 15.83 27.21
CA ARG A 28 0.56 14.59 26.69
C ARG A 28 0.11 14.73 25.23
N THR A 29 -0.42 15.90 24.84
CA THR A 29 -0.79 16.20 23.44
C THR A 29 0.40 16.03 22.51
N VAL A 30 1.53 16.65 22.84
CA VAL A 30 2.77 16.59 22.04
C VAL A 30 3.33 15.16 22.02
N GLN A 31 3.34 14.47 23.16
CA GLN A 31 3.79 13.08 23.26
C GLN A 31 2.95 12.15 22.36
N LEU A 32 1.62 12.26 22.38
CA LEU A 32 0.74 11.46 21.53
C LEU A 32 1.00 11.70 20.04
N TYR A 33 1.21 12.95 19.64
CA TYR A 33 1.57 13.29 18.27
C TYR A 33 2.90 12.64 17.86
N HIS A 34 3.94 12.73 18.70
CA HIS A 34 5.22 12.09 18.43
C HIS A 34 5.12 10.55 18.38
N HIS A 35 4.32 9.95 19.26
CA HIS A 35 4.06 8.50 19.20
C HIS A 35 3.39 8.10 17.89
N ASN A 36 2.41 8.88 17.43
CA ASN A 36 1.78 8.64 16.14
C ASN A 36 2.77 8.73 14.98
N LEU A 37 3.66 9.73 14.98
CA LEU A 37 4.70 9.85 13.95
C LEU A 37 5.63 8.63 13.92
N LYS A 38 6.12 8.18 15.08
CA LYS A 38 6.96 6.98 15.17
C LYS A 38 6.24 5.73 14.68
N LEU A 39 4.97 5.58 15.05
CA LEU A 39 4.13 4.47 14.59
C LEU A 39 3.96 4.50 13.07
N SER A 40 3.66 5.68 12.50
CA SER A 40 3.53 5.91 11.06
C SER A 40 4.81 5.59 10.30
N GLN A 41 5.97 6.03 10.79
CA GLN A 41 7.28 5.74 10.19
C GLN A 41 7.55 4.23 10.12
N ARG A 42 7.31 3.50 11.22
CA ARG A 42 7.51 2.04 11.24
C ARG A 42 6.58 1.32 10.26
N MET A 43 5.29 1.67 10.28
CA MET A 43 4.32 1.06 9.38
C MET A 43 4.60 1.40 7.92
N PHE A 44 5.02 2.63 7.61
CA PHE A 44 5.35 3.04 6.25
C PHE A 44 6.52 2.23 5.68
N GLY A 45 7.54 1.96 6.48
CA GLY A 45 8.67 1.12 6.07
C GLY A 45 8.24 -0.31 5.72
N VAL A 46 7.45 -0.95 6.60
CA VAL A 46 6.96 -2.32 6.38
C VAL A 46 6.04 -2.40 5.16
N ILE A 47 5.07 -1.48 5.03
CA ILE A 47 4.14 -1.46 3.90
C ILE A 47 4.89 -1.13 2.60
N GLY A 48 5.84 -0.19 2.62
CA GLY A 48 6.63 0.16 1.44
C GLY A 48 7.45 -1.02 0.91
N MET A 49 8.07 -1.80 1.79
CA MET A 49 8.75 -3.03 1.40
C MET A 49 7.78 -4.06 0.81
N PHE A 50 6.63 -4.26 1.45
CA PHE A 50 5.59 -5.15 0.94
C PHE A 50 5.08 -4.71 -0.44
N GLU A 51 4.85 -3.41 -0.64
CA GLU A 51 4.47 -2.83 -1.94
C GLU A 51 5.47 -3.20 -3.04
N VAL A 52 6.77 -3.10 -2.76
CA VAL A 52 7.83 -3.48 -3.71
C VAL A 52 7.81 -4.98 -4.01
N ILE A 53 7.69 -5.82 -2.98
CA ILE A 53 7.65 -7.28 -3.13
C ILE A 53 6.42 -7.71 -3.94
N LEU A 54 5.24 -7.18 -3.58
CA LEU A 54 3.98 -7.51 -4.24
C LEU A 54 3.98 -7.12 -5.72
N ARG A 55 4.39 -5.89 -6.04
CA ARG A 55 4.44 -5.42 -7.43
C ARG A 55 5.37 -6.27 -8.29
N ASN A 56 6.55 -6.62 -7.75
CA ASN A 56 7.51 -7.43 -8.48
C ASN A 56 6.98 -8.87 -8.68
N ALA A 57 6.31 -9.44 -7.68
CA ALA A 57 5.69 -10.76 -7.78
C ALA A 57 4.58 -10.78 -8.84
N ILE A 58 3.71 -9.77 -8.87
CA ILE A 58 2.66 -9.63 -9.90
C ILE A 58 3.28 -9.44 -11.28
N TYR A 59 4.26 -8.55 -11.40
CA TYR A 59 4.93 -8.29 -12.67
C TYR A 59 5.57 -9.54 -13.24
N ASN A 60 6.34 -10.27 -12.44
CA ASN A 60 7.03 -11.49 -12.87
C ASN A 60 6.03 -12.59 -13.23
N HIS A 61 4.96 -12.78 -12.45
CA HIS A 61 3.92 -13.75 -12.76
C HIS A 61 3.30 -13.54 -14.15
N TYR A 62 2.96 -12.30 -14.50
CA TYR A 62 2.38 -12.00 -15.80
C TYR A 62 3.42 -11.91 -16.90
N LYS A 63 4.66 -11.51 -16.62
CA LYS A 63 5.79 -11.58 -17.57
C LYS A 63 6.02 -13.02 -18.03
N GLU A 64 6.05 -13.97 -17.11
CA GLU A 64 6.17 -15.39 -17.42
C GLU A 64 4.96 -15.90 -18.20
N LYS A 65 3.75 -15.57 -17.72
CA LYS A 65 2.50 -16.02 -18.32
C LYS A 65 2.32 -15.56 -19.76
N PHE A 66 2.69 -14.32 -20.08
CA PHE A 66 2.58 -13.74 -21.42
C PHE A 66 3.87 -13.90 -22.23
N SER A 67 4.97 -14.38 -21.62
CA SER A 67 6.30 -14.46 -22.20
C SER A 67 6.78 -13.12 -22.77
N ASP A 68 6.43 -12.02 -22.10
CA ASP A 68 6.65 -10.66 -22.56
C ASP A 68 6.99 -9.72 -21.39
N ALA A 69 8.12 -9.00 -21.49
CA ALA A 69 8.50 -7.98 -20.51
C ALA A 69 7.69 -6.68 -20.65
N GLU A 70 7.12 -6.40 -21.82
CA GLU A 70 6.28 -5.24 -22.12
C GLU A 70 4.79 -5.51 -21.86
N TRP A 71 4.43 -6.63 -21.22
CA TRP A 71 3.05 -7.10 -21.04
C TRP A 71 2.11 -6.02 -20.49
N ILE A 72 2.59 -5.10 -19.64
CA ILE A 72 1.76 -4.01 -19.08
C ILE A 72 1.20 -3.15 -20.21
N VAL A 73 2.03 -2.83 -21.21
CA VAL A 73 1.63 -2.03 -22.36
C VAL A 73 0.74 -2.84 -23.31
N GLU A 74 1.13 -4.09 -23.58
CA GLU A 74 0.37 -4.99 -24.46
C GLU A 74 -1.02 -5.35 -23.91
N GLN A 75 -1.15 -5.39 -22.59
CA GLN A 75 -2.44 -5.63 -21.93
C GLN A 75 -3.29 -4.36 -21.74
N ALA A 76 -2.80 -3.19 -22.14
CA ALA A 76 -3.49 -1.90 -22.05
C ALA A 76 -4.33 -1.60 -23.32
N SER A 77 -5.11 -2.57 -23.79
CA SER A 77 -5.99 -2.43 -24.94
C SER A 77 -7.36 -3.04 -24.68
N ALA A 78 -8.32 -2.82 -25.59
CA ALA A 78 -9.69 -3.29 -25.46
C ALA A 78 -9.76 -4.80 -25.19
N ASP A 79 -10.66 -5.21 -24.32
CA ASP A 79 -10.92 -6.59 -23.89
C ASP A 79 -9.74 -7.29 -23.18
N LYS A 80 -8.64 -6.57 -22.91
CA LYS A 80 -7.47 -7.10 -22.18
C LYS A 80 -7.49 -6.74 -20.69
N LEU A 81 -6.47 -7.24 -19.99
CA LEU A 81 -6.36 -7.18 -18.53
C LEU A 81 -6.38 -5.74 -17.99
N LEU A 82 -5.69 -4.82 -18.66
CA LEU A 82 -5.47 -3.43 -18.24
C LEU A 82 -6.20 -2.40 -19.11
N GLU A 83 -7.31 -2.79 -19.71
CA GLU A 83 -8.12 -1.90 -20.55
C GLU A 83 -8.51 -0.61 -19.82
N HIS A 84 -8.94 -0.70 -18.56
CA HIS A 84 -9.39 0.47 -17.79
C HIS A 84 -8.24 1.39 -17.37
N GLU A 85 -7.04 0.86 -17.26
CA GLU A 85 -5.81 1.58 -16.90
C GLU A 85 -5.03 2.06 -18.15
N ALA A 86 -5.52 1.77 -19.36
CA ALA A 86 -4.82 2.02 -20.62
C ALA A 86 -4.34 3.48 -20.78
N ASN A 87 -5.20 4.46 -20.47
CA ASN A 87 -4.86 5.87 -20.58
C ASN A 87 -3.70 6.27 -19.63
N GLU A 88 -3.71 5.76 -18.41
CA GLU A 88 -2.62 6.01 -17.44
C GLU A 88 -1.33 5.36 -17.91
N ILE A 89 -1.40 4.11 -18.35
CA ILE A 89 -0.24 3.34 -18.82
C ILE A 89 0.40 4.02 -20.03
N ILE A 90 -0.39 4.42 -21.03
CA ILE A 90 0.11 5.10 -22.24
C ILE A 90 0.72 6.45 -21.89
N ARG A 91 0.08 7.21 -21.00
CA ARG A 91 0.61 8.50 -20.53
C ARG A 91 1.98 8.34 -19.86
N VAL A 92 2.11 7.38 -18.94
CA VAL A 92 3.37 7.08 -18.25
C VAL A 92 4.45 6.63 -19.23
N LYS A 93 4.12 5.73 -20.16
CA LYS A 93 5.04 5.27 -21.21
C LYS A 93 5.57 6.45 -22.02
N ASN A 94 4.67 7.30 -22.53
CA ASN A 94 5.03 8.43 -23.38
C ASN A 94 5.88 9.46 -22.63
N ASP A 95 5.63 9.68 -21.32
CA ASP A 95 6.47 10.54 -20.51
C ASP A 95 7.91 10.00 -20.37
N PHE A 96 8.07 8.71 -20.11
CA PHE A 96 9.40 8.09 -20.06
C PHE A 96 10.12 8.11 -21.41
N ILE A 97 9.40 7.88 -22.53
CA ILE A 97 9.97 7.97 -23.89
C ILE A 97 10.45 9.40 -24.15
N ARG A 98 9.60 10.41 -23.89
CA ARG A 98 9.96 11.82 -24.07
C ARG A 98 11.20 12.24 -23.29
N ARG A 99 11.39 11.65 -22.09
CA ARG A 99 12.56 11.89 -21.23
C ARG A 99 13.77 11.03 -21.61
N GLY A 100 13.68 10.15 -22.61
CA GLY A 100 14.76 9.26 -23.04
C GLY A 100 15.18 8.20 -22.02
N VAL A 101 14.29 7.84 -21.09
CA VAL A 101 14.63 6.93 -19.97
C VAL A 101 13.66 5.75 -19.85
N TYR A 102 12.94 5.43 -20.91
CA TYR A 102 11.97 4.33 -20.89
C TYR A 102 12.65 2.98 -20.64
N SER A 103 12.05 2.20 -19.74
CA SER A 103 12.29 0.77 -19.60
C SER A 103 11.08 0.11 -18.90
N PRO A 104 10.82 -1.21 -19.10
CA PRO A 104 9.78 -1.94 -18.39
C PRO A 104 9.89 -1.80 -16.87
N ASP A 105 11.11 -1.89 -16.32
CA ASP A 105 11.33 -1.76 -14.87
C ASP A 105 10.94 -0.39 -14.34
N LYS A 106 11.19 0.69 -15.09
CA LYS A 106 10.74 2.04 -14.71
C LYS A 106 9.24 2.17 -14.77
N MET A 107 8.59 1.54 -15.76
CA MET A 107 7.14 1.44 -15.81
C MET A 107 6.58 0.77 -14.55
N VAL A 108 7.09 -0.41 -14.19
CA VAL A 108 6.70 -1.14 -12.97
C VAL A 108 6.86 -0.26 -11.74
N ALA A 109 7.98 0.44 -11.61
CA ALA A 109 8.27 1.28 -10.44
C ALA A 109 7.40 2.54 -10.34
N SER A 110 6.78 2.98 -11.43
CA SER A 110 5.99 4.22 -11.47
C SER A 110 4.55 4.06 -11.01
N PHE A 111 4.01 2.85 -11.03
CA PHE A 111 2.63 2.62 -10.66
C PHE A 111 2.46 2.54 -9.14
N SER A 112 1.33 3.09 -8.67
CA SER A 112 0.97 3.14 -7.26
C SER A 112 0.63 1.75 -6.69
N PHE A 113 0.64 1.63 -5.36
CA PHE A 113 0.15 0.43 -4.68
C PHE A 113 -1.29 0.07 -5.08
N GLY A 114 -2.14 1.09 -5.32
CA GLY A 114 -3.50 0.92 -5.82
C GLY A 114 -3.55 0.17 -7.15
N PHE A 115 -2.71 0.54 -8.11
CA PHE A 115 -2.60 -0.15 -9.39
C PHE A 115 -2.37 -1.66 -9.22
N TRP A 116 -1.45 -2.05 -8.35
CA TRP A 116 -1.12 -3.46 -8.10
C TRP A 116 -2.23 -4.21 -7.36
N THR A 117 -2.94 -3.55 -6.45
CA THR A 117 -4.07 -4.18 -5.74
C THR A 117 -5.27 -4.45 -6.67
N TYR A 118 -5.45 -3.69 -7.75
CA TYR A 118 -6.51 -3.89 -8.73
C TYR A 118 -6.46 -5.24 -9.46
N PHE A 119 -5.29 -5.87 -9.56
CA PHE A 119 -5.17 -7.21 -10.17
C PHE A 119 -5.97 -8.27 -9.42
N PHE A 120 -6.29 -8.05 -8.15
CA PHE A 120 -7.12 -8.92 -7.33
C PHE A 120 -8.61 -8.55 -7.35
N THR A 121 -9.06 -7.56 -8.13
CA THR A 121 -10.49 -7.35 -8.35
C THR A 121 -11.09 -8.56 -9.09
N ARG A 122 -12.39 -8.79 -8.90
CA ARG A 122 -13.08 -9.93 -9.53
C ARG A 122 -12.89 -9.95 -11.05
N ARG A 123 -12.97 -8.77 -11.70
CA ARG A 123 -12.79 -8.64 -13.15
C ARG A 123 -11.37 -8.98 -13.56
N ASN A 124 -10.39 -8.27 -13.03
CA ASN A 124 -9.00 -8.39 -13.45
C ASN A 124 -8.43 -9.78 -13.13
N TYR A 125 -8.79 -10.35 -12.00
CA TYR A 125 -8.42 -11.72 -11.65
C TYR A 125 -9.00 -12.75 -12.66
N LYS A 126 -10.26 -12.56 -13.11
CA LYS A 126 -10.88 -13.42 -14.11
C LYS A 126 -10.20 -13.27 -15.47
N VAL A 127 -10.05 -12.04 -15.97
CA VAL A 127 -9.38 -11.74 -17.26
C VAL A 127 -7.94 -12.18 -17.23
N GLY A 128 -7.22 -11.98 -16.12
CA GLY A 128 -5.86 -12.46 -15.92
C GLY A 128 -5.73 -14.00 -15.81
N GLY A 129 -6.82 -14.76 -16.01
CA GLY A 129 -6.79 -16.23 -16.11
C GLY A 129 -6.83 -16.96 -14.76
N LYS A 130 -7.20 -16.28 -13.67
CA LYS A 130 -7.38 -16.83 -12.31
C LYS A 130 -6.13 -17.48 -11.70
N THR A 131 -4.93 -17.11 -12.18
CA THR A 131 -3.66 -17.73 -11.76
C THR A 131 -2.89 -16.91 -10.73
N LEU A 132 -3.25 -15.64 -10.52
CA LEU A 132 -2.45 -14.70 -9.71
C LEU A 132 -2.24 -15.13 -8.25
N LEU A 133 -3.10 -15.97 -7.68
CA LEU A 133 -2.87 -16.53 -6.33
C LEU A 133 -1.62 -17.42 -6.25
N GLN A 134 -1.03 -17.82 -7.36
CA GLN A 134 0.22 -18.59 -7.40
C GLN A 134 1.42 -17.79 -6.86
N ILE A 135 1.36 -16.45 -6.84
CA ILE A 135 2.40 -15.63 -6.22
C ILE A 135 2.48 -15.82 -4.69
N PHE A 136 1.50 -16.52 -4.10
CA PHE A 136 1.45 -16.87 -2.69
C PHE A 136 1.57 -18.41 -2.51
N PRO A 137 2.75 -19.01 -2.76
CA PRO A 137 2.91 -20.46 -2.69
C PRO A 137 2.60 -21.04 -1.29
N ASN A 138 2.90 -20.29 -0.24
CA ASN A 138 2.70 -20.71 1.16
C ASN A 138 1.36 -20.24 1.76
N ARG A 139 0.41 -19.84 0.91
CA ARG A 139 -0.89 -19.35 1.39
C ARG A 139 -1.66 -20.44 2.15
N ARG A 140 -2.43 -20.03 3.16
CA ARG A 140 -3.32 -20.94 3.87
C ARG A 140 -4.33 -21.57 2.90
N LYS A 141 -4.69 -22.84 3.17
CA LYS A 141 -5.74 -23.54 2.41
C LYS A 141 -7.05 -22.75 2.46
N GLY A 142 -7.71 -22.60 1.33
CA GLY A 142 -8.99 -21.89 1.22
C GLY A 142 -8.89 -20.36 1.06
N LEU A 143 -7.69 -19.76 1.02
CA LEU A 143 -7.56 -18.33 0.72
C LEU A 143 -8.06 -18.04 -0.69
N ARG A 144 -9.05 -17.16 -0.79
CA ARG A 144 -9.68 -16.78 -2.06
C ARG A 144 -9.16 -15.42 -2.54
N GLN A 145 -9.32 -15.17 -3.83
CA GLN A 145 -8.99 -13.88 -4.44
C GLN A 145 -9.71 -12.70 -3.73
N THR A 146 -10.96 -12.88 -3.33
CA THR A 146 -11.73 -11.83 -2.63
C THR A 146 -11.14 -11.51 -1.26
N ASP A 147 -10.62 -12.51 -0.56
CA ASP A 147 -9.98 -12.32 0.74
C ASP A 147 -8.70 -11.48 0.57
N VAL A 148 -7.88 -11.85 -0.43
CA VAL A 148 -6.66 -11.09 -0.79
C VAL A 148 -7.00 -9.65 -1.17
N TYR A 149 -8.02 -9.43 -2.02
CA TYR A 149 -8.41 -8.09 -2.42
C TYR A 149 -8.82 -7.21 -1.23
N ASN A 150 -9.63 -7.75 -0.31
CA ASN A 150 -10.08 -7.04 0.87
C ASN A 150 -8.89 -6.70 1.80
N ASP A 151 -8.03 -7.66 2.05
CA ASP A 151 -6.84 -7.49 2.90
C ASP A 151 -5.88 -6.43 2.32
N LEU A 152 -5.58 -6.51 1.03
CA LEU A 152 -4.75 -5.52 0.33
C LEU A 152 -5.39 -4.13 0.32
N THR A 153 -6.71 -4.05 0.24
CA THR A 153 -7.45 -2.78 0.32
C THR A 153 -7.26 -2.13 1.70
N MET A 154 -7.40 -2.89 2.78
CA MET A 154 -7.15 -2.38 4.14
C MET A 154 -5.72 -1.89 4.33
N ILE A 155 -4.72 -2.64 3.83
CA ILE A 155 -3.30 -2.23 3.89
C ILE A 155 -3.08 -0.93 3.10
N ARG A 156 -3.67 -0.82 1.90
CA ARG A 156 -3.60 0.38 1.05
C ARG A 156 -4.23 1.60 1.73
N GLU A 157 -5.37 1.43 2.36
CA GLU A 157 -6.03 2.51 3.09
C GLU A 157 -5.18 3.02 4.26
N LEU A 158 -4.56 2.12 5.03
CA LEU A 158 -3.62 2.53 6.08
C LEU A 158 -2.41 3.26 5.49
N ARG A 159 -1.82 2.76 4.40
CA ARG A 159 -0.71 3.41 3.69
C ARG A 159 -1.09 4.83 3.25
N ASN A 160 -2.29 5.01 2.69
CA ASN A 160 -2.78 6.32 2.25
C ASN A 160 -2.99 7.26 3.44
N ARG A 161 -3.57 6.81 4.53
CA ARG A 161 -3.69 7.59 5.77
C ARG A 161 -2.33 8.06 6.29
N ILE A 162 -1.32 7.20 6.26
CA ILE A 162 0.05 7.56 6.65
C ILE A 162 0.63 8.61 5.70
N ALA A 163 0.49 8.43 4.39
CA ALA A 163 0.98 9.37 3.36
C ALA A 163 0.33 10.75 3.48
N HIS A 164 -0.94 10.80 3.90
CA HIS A 164 -1.67 12.06 4.18
C HIS A 164 -1.43 12.59 5.60
N HIS A 165 -0.49 12.00 6.35
CA HIS A 165 -0.19 12.37 7.74
C HIS A 165 -1.40 12.32 8.68
N GLU A 166 -2.36 11.45 8.40
CA GLU A 166 -3.50 11.23 9.28
C GLU A 166 -3.08 10.45 10.53
N PRO A 167 -3.72 10.70 11.67
CA PRO A 167 -3.45 9.92 12.87
C PRO A 167 -3.94 8.48 12.70
N ILE A 168 -3.05 7.51 12.96
CA ILE A 168 -3.34 6.08 12.90
C ILE A 168 -3.42 5.41 14.27
N CYS A 169 -3.19 6.16 15.35
CA CYS A 169 -3.23 5.68 16.74
C CYS A 169 -4.62 5.82 17.39
N PHE A 170 -5.67 6.07 16.62
CA PHE A 170 -7.04 6.18 17.12
C PHE A 170 -7.96 5.21 16.38
N ASP A 171 -8.89 4.63 17.15
CA ASP A 171 -9.98 3.79 16.60
C ASP A 171 -11.12 4.63 15.99
N SER A 172 -12.17 3.95 15.52
CA SER A 172 -13.37 4.58 14.95
C SER A 172 -14.16 5.40 15.98
N LYS A 173 -14.03 5.10 17.27
CA LYS A 173 -14.64 5.83 18.39
C LYS A 173 -13.78 7.01 18.85
N ARG A 174 -12.68 7.30 18.15
CA ARG A 174 -11.69 8.33 18.47
C ARG A 174 -10.94 8.10 19.80
N SER A 175 -10.95 6.87 20.29
CA SER A 175 -10.18 6.45 21.46
C SER A 175 -8.76 6.05 21.04
N LEU A 176 -7.80 6.20 21.96
CA LEU A 176 -6.42 5.77 21.70
C LEU A 176 -6.36 4.25 21.57
N SER A 177 -6.05 3.75 20.39
CA SER A 177 -5.90 2.33 20.12
C SER A 177 -4.90 2.09 18.98
N THR A 178 -4.08 1.07 19.13
CA THR A 178 -3.16 0.59 18.09
C THR A 178 -3.54 -0.80 17.56
N GLU A 179 -4.68 -1.34 17.96
CA GLU A 179 -5.12 -2.70 17.59
C GLU A 179 -5.26 -2.86 16.08
N TYR A 180 -5.92 -1.92 15.42
CA TYR A 180 -6.06 -1.94 13.97
C TYR A 180 -4.71 -1.91 13.24
N VAL A 181 -3.79 -1.06 13.70
CA VAL A 181 -2.44 -0.96 13.11
C VAL A 181 -1.65 -2.25 13.35
N ARG A 182 -1.74 -2.84 14.56
CA ARG A 182 -1.11 -4.14 14.87
C ARG A 182 -1.68 -5.26 14.01
N HIS A 183 -3.00 -5.28 13.81
CA HIS A 183 -3.64 -6.24 12.92
C HIS A 183 -3.08 -6.13 11.50
N LEU A 184 -3.01 -4.92 10.92
CA LEU A 184 -2.49 -4.71 9.58
C LEU A 184 -0.98 -4.95 9.47
N TYR A 185 -0.22 -4.71 10.53
CA TYR A 185 1.19 -5.11 10.60
C TYR A 185 1.32 -6.64 10.48
N SER A 186 0.58 -7.40 11.30
CA SER A 186 0.58 -8.86 11.25
C SER A 186 0.09 -9.39 9.91
N LEU A 187 -0.95 -8.79 9.34
CA LEU A 187 -1.49 -9.15 8.04
C LEU A 187 -0.45 -8.93 6.92
N THR A 188 0.22 -7.79 6.91
CA THR A 188 1.29 -7.49 5.94
C THR A 188 2.43 -8.51 6.03
N ARG A 189 2.85 -8.87 7.25
CA ARG A 189 3.86 -9.93 7.46
C ARG A 189 3.39 -11.28 6.93
N THR A 190 2.15 -11.65 7.22
CA THR A 190 1.55 -12.91 6.72
C THR A 190 1.60 -12.99 5.20
N TYR A 191 1.29 -11.91 4.49
CA TYR A 191 1.38 -11.91 3.03
C TYR A 191 2.82 -12.03 2.52
N ILE A 192 3.80 -11.43 3.19
CA ILE A 192 5.23 -11.62 2.87
C ILE A 192 5.62 -13.09 3.06
N GLU A 193 5.18 -13.71 4.15
CA GLU A 193 5.42 -15.14 4.44
C GLU A 193 4.70 -16.05 3.43
N TYR A 194 3.50 -15.68 2.98
CA TYR A 194 2.79 -16.40 1.90
C TYR A 194 3.55 -16.37 0.58
N MET A 195 4.33 -15.32 0.31
CA MET A 195 5.22 -15.24 -0.85
C MET A 195 6.52 -16.03 -0.69
N GLY A 196 6.76 -16.67 0.47
CA GLY A 196 7.96 -17.46 0.73
C GLY A 196 9.14 -16.68 1.30
N TYR A 197 8.94 -15.44 1.75
CA TYR A 197 10.00 -14.61 2.35
C TYR A 197 9.97 -14.65 3.87
N CYS A 198 11.16 -14.63 4.49
CA CYS A 198 11.30 -14.54 5.94
C CYS A 198 11.36 -13.06 6.37
N VAL A 199 10.41 -12.62 7.20
CA VAL A 199 10.31 -11.23 7.65
C VAL A 199 11.43 -10.82 8.63
N ILE A 200 12.09 -11.78 9.29
CA ILE A 200 13.17 -11.51 10.26
C ILE A 200 14.37 -10.82 9.61
N LEU A 201 14.60 -11.03 8.33
CA LEU A 201 15.70 -10.42 7.58
C LEU A 201 15.37 -9.03 7.02
N MET A 202 14.17 -8.51 7.28
CA MET A 202 13.64 -7.32 6.60
C MET A 202 13.36 -6.14 7.55
N LEU A 203 13.57 -6.30 8.88
CA LEU A 203 13.38 -5.29 9.92
C LEU A 203 14.61 -5.15 10.80
#